data_cea2500d536962da2e74908a136d377e
#
_entry.id   cea2500d536962da2e74908a136d377e
#
_cell.length_a   1.000
_cell.length_b   1.000
_cell.length_c   1.000
_cell.angle_alpha   90.00
_cell.angle_beta   90.00
_cell.angle_gamma   90.00
#
_symmetry.space_group_name_H-M   'P 1'
#
loop_
_entity.id
_entity.type
_entity.pdbx_description
1 polymer ?
#
loop_
_entity_poly.entity_id
_entity_poly.type
_entity_poly.pdbx_seq_one_letter_code
_entity_poly.pdbx_strand_id
1 'polypeptide(L)'
;MDFNELARLRWSVRDYDPRPVEQEKLDYILESARLAPTGANRQSQRIYVLRSEKALAKVRAATRMAFNAPLVFMLCAEVGAAWHNQRETVMHGTVEDVYSVAEMDVSIVCDHMQLAATELGLGTLWVRGYDTQVLLDAFDLPEGIMPICLLDVGYPAANAQPSKMHYESKPLEELAFEL
;
A
#
# COMPACT_ATOMS: atom_id res chain seq x y z
N MET A 1 -0.55 18.63 -13.47
CA MET A 1 0.35 17.45 -13.66
C MET A 1 -0.46 16.39 -14.39
N ASP A 2 0.06 15.80 -15.44
CA ASP A 2 -0.61 14.66 -16.06
C ASP A 2 -0.27 13.35 -15.32
N PHE A 3 -0.99 12.28 -15.65
CA PHE A 3 -0.85 11.00 -14.96
C PHE A 3 0.57 10.40 -15.11
N ASN A 4 1.17 10.52 -16.29
CA ASN A 4 2.50 9.97 -16.54
C ASN A 4 3.58 10.75 -15.79
N GLU A 5 3.42 12.06 -15.64
CA GLU A 5 4.30 12.89 -14.79
C GLU A 5 4.19 12.46 -13.32
N LEU A 6 2.97 12.27 -12.82
CA LEU A 6 2.72 11.81 -11.45
C LEU A 6 3.33 10.43 -11.20
N ALA A 7 3.14 9.48 -12.11
CA ALA A 7 3.70 8.13 -12.00
C ALA A 7 5.24 8.13 -11.98
N ARG A 8 5.89 9.03 -12.72
CA ARG A 8 7.35 9.20 -12.71
C ARG A 8 7.86 9.84 -11.43
N LEU A 9 7.09 10.73 -10.82
CA LEU A 9 7.46 11.40 -9.58
C LEU A 9 7.36 10.48 -8.37
N ARG A 10 6.47 9.48 -8.39
CA ARG A 10 6.34 8.52 -7.31
C ARG A 10 7.59 7.64 -7.23
N TRP A 11 8.20 7.58 -6.08
CA TRP A 11 9.32 6.68 -5.79
C TRP A 11 9.24 6.11 -4.37
N SER A 12 9.96 5.03 -4.10
CA SER A 12 9.97 4.34 -2.81
C SER A 12 10.87 5.06 -1.81
N VAL A 13 10.28 5.96 -1.03
CA VAL A 13 10.98 6.75 0.01
C VAL A 13 11.30 5.85 1.20
N ARG A 14 12.54 5.97 1.73
CA ARG A 14 13.03 5.17 2.86
C ARG A 14 13.70 6.03 3.93
N ASP A 15 13.58 7.34 3.83
CA ASP A 15 14.04 8.30 4.82
C ASP A 15 13.11 9.52 4.79
N TYR A 16 12.52 9.83 5.92
CA TYR A 16 11.46 10.83 6.06
C TYR A 16 11.85 11.95 7.00
N ASP A 17 11.38 13.15 6.69
CA ASP A 17 11.33 14.27 7.60
C ASP A 17 10.38 13.94 8.77
N PRO A 18 10.73 14.22 10.03
CA PRO A 18 9.91 13.85 11.18
C PRO A 18 8.63 14.68 11.33
N ARG A 19 8.42 15.74 10.54
CA ARG A 19 7.21 16.55 10.63
C ARG A 19 5.96 15.72 10.33
N PRO A 20 4.87 15.95 11.04
CA PRO A 20 3.62 15.23 10.81
C PRO A 20 3.00 15.60 9.46
N VAL A 21 2.25 14.63 8.91
CA VAL A 21 1.38 14.88 7.74
C VAL A 21 0.11 15.58 8.21
N GLU A 22 -0.25 16.67 7.55
CA GLU A 22 -1.42 17.50 7.85
C GLU A 22 -2.72 16.70 7.66
N GLN A 23 -3.73 16.98 8.47
CA GLN A 23 -5.01 16.28 8.42
C GLN A 23 -5.68 16.37 7.04
N GLU A 24 -5.63 17.52 6.41
CA GLU A 24 -6.21 17.74 5.07
C GLU A 24 -5.60 16.83 4.01
N LYS A 25 -4.28 16.61 4.06
CA LYS A 25 -3.59 15.67 3.16
C LYS A 25 -3.96 14.23 3.46
N LEU A 26 -4.08 13.88 4.73
CA LEU A 26 -4.52 12.56 5.15
C LEU A 26 -5.94 12.27 4.64
N ASP A 27 -6.85 13.23 4.78
CA ASP A 27 -8.23 13.10 4.32
C ASP A 27 -8.30 12.95 2.80
N TYR A 28 -7.48 13.69 2.05
CA TYR A 28 -7.37 13.55 0.59
C TYR A 28 -6.89 12.14 0.18
N ILE A 29 -5.87 11.61 0.85
CA ILE A 29 -5.37 10.25 0.59
C ILE A 29 -6.44 9.21 0.90
N LEU A 30 -7.19 9.37 2.00
CA LEU A 30 -8.28 8.45 2.35
C LEU A 30 -9.44 8.53 1.36
N GLU A 31 -9.74 9.72 0.84
CA GLU A 31 -10.76 9.86 -0.21
C GLU A 31 -10.32 9.17 -1.51
N SER A 32 -9.05 9.25 -1.90
CA SER A 32 -8.55 8.53 -3.07
C SER A 32 -8.67 6.99 -2.89
N ALA A 33 -8.45 6.50 -1.68
CA ALA A 33 -8.66 5.09 -1.32
C ALA A 33 -10.12 4.68 -1.46
N ARG A 34 -11.06 5.55 -1.06
CA ARG A 34 -12.50 5.31 -1.16
C ARG A 34 -12.99 5.26 -2.61
N LEU A 35 -12.36 6.02 -3.50
CA LEU A 35 -12.68 6.09 -4.93
C LEU A 35 -12.06 4.95 -5.76
N ALA A 36 -11.12 4.22 -5.21
CA ALA A 36 -10.47 3.11 -5.90
C ALA A 36 -11.47 1.99 -6.24
N PRO A 37 -11.39 1.37 -7.43
CA PRO A 37 -12.26 0.26 -7.79
C PRO A 37 -11.94 -1.00 -6.99
N THR A 38 -12.98 -1.81 -6.75
CA THR A 38 -12.87 -3.12 -6.12
C THR A 38 -13.75 -4.14 -6.84
N GLY A 39 -13.44 -5.42 -6.74
CA GLY A 39 -14.22 -6.50 -7.33
C GLY A 39 -15.71 -6.40 -6.96
N ALA A 40 -16.58 -6.27 -7.98
CA ALA A 40 -18.01 -6.05 -7.84
C ALA A 40 -18.40 -4.92 -6.85
N ASN A 41 -17.53 -3.92 -6.68
CA ASN A 41 -17.67 -2.81 -5.73
C ASN A 41 -17.90 -3.27 -4.28
N ARG A 42 -17.26 -4.36 -3.88
CA ARG A 42 -17.43 -4.93 -2.54
C ARG A 42 -16.79 -4.11 -1.42
N GLN A 43 -15.80 -3.28 -1.75
CA GLN A 43 -15.17 -2.35 -0.80
C GLN A 43 -14.72 -3.05 0.49
N SER A 44 -14.03 -4.19 0.33
CA SER A 44 -13.56 -5.02 1.43
C SER A 44 -12.35 -4.45 2.18
N GLN A 45 -11.76 -3.38 1.68
CA GLN A 45 -10.61 -2.72 2.31
C GLN A 45 -10.96 -2.15 3.68
N ARG A 46 -10.04 -2.31 4.64
CA ARG A 46 -10.08 -1.67 5.97
C ARG A 46 -8.74 -1.00 6.19
N ILE A 47 -8.75 0.32 6.40
CA ILE A 47 -7.56 1.15 6.46
C ILE A 47 -7.38 1.66 7.88
N TYR A 48 -6.29 1.26 8.52
CA TYR A 48 -5.92 1.72 9.85
C TYR A 48 -4.86 2.80 9.74
N VAL A 49 -5.13 3.97 10.31
CA VAL A 49 -4.24 5.14 10.30
C VAL A 49 -3.36 5.11 11.54
N LEU A 50 -2.07 4.87 11.37
CA LEU A 50 -1.10 4.68 12.43
C LEU A 50 -0.13 5.87 12.45
N ARG A 51 -0.33 6.82 13.39
CA ARG A 51 0.48 8.05 13.52
C ARG A 51 0.91 8.37 14.95
N SER A 52 0.40 7.63 15.94
CA SER A 52 0.90 7.78 17.30
C SER A 52 2.22 7.02 17.47
N GLU A 53 3.11 7.54 18.30
CA GLU A 53 4.39 6.88 18.58
C GLU A 53 4.20 5.43 19.03
N LYS A 54 3.18 5.16 19.86
CA LYS A 54 2.82 3.82 20.29
C LYS A 54 2.43 2.91 19.13
N ALA A 55 1.66 3.40 18.17
CA ALA A 55 1.26 2.62 16.99
C ALA A 55 2.44 2.39 16.05
N LEU A 56 3.25 3.40 15.81
CA LEU A 56 4.45 3.28 14.97
C LEU A 56 5.50 2.33 15.58
N ALA A 57 5.65 2.32 16.89
CA ALA A 57 6.52 1.35 17.57
C ALA A 57 6.06 -0.09 17.37
N LYS A 58 4.73 -0.35 17.37
CA LYS A 58 4.16 -1.66 17.06
C LYS A 58 4.45 -2.09 15.62
N VAL A 59 4.32 -1.18 14.66
CA VAL A 59 4.66 -1.44 13.26
C VAL A 59 6.15 -1.79 13.12
N ARG A 60 7.03 -1.01 13.75
CA ARG A 60 8.49 -1.25 13.72
C ARG A 60 8.90 -2.58 14.36
N ALA A 61 8.09 -3.11 15.26
CA ALA A 61 8.30 -4.45 15.82
C ALA A 61 7.99 -5.56 14.79
N ALA A 62 7.05 -5.32 13.86
CA ALA A 62 6.66 -6.28 12.84
C ALA A 62 7.52 -6.20 11.57
N THR A 63 8.18 -5.07 11.31
CA THR A 63 8.99 -4.88 10.11
C THR A 63 10.11 -3.86 10.28
N ARG A 64 11.24 -4.12 9.62
CA ARG A 64 12.33 -3.13 9.49
C ARG A 64 12.09 -2.12 8.36
N MET A 65 11.05 -2.34 7.56
CA MET A 65 10.77 -1.53 6.37
C MET A 65 9.85 -0.33 6.64
N ALA A 66 9.38 -0.14 7.88
CA ALA A 66 8.65 1.08 8.26
C ALA A 66 9.56 2.30 8.44
N PHE A 67 10.87 2.11 8.41
CA PHE A 67 11.89 3.16 8.53
C PHE A 67 11.54 4.17 9.64
N ASN A 68 11.63 5.47 9.34
CA ASN A 68 11.28 6.56 10.22
C ASN A 68 9.99 7.30 9.78
N ALA A 69 9.11 6.65 9.03
CA ALA A 69 7.87 7.26 8.55
C ALA A 69 7.01 7.78 9.71
N PRO A 70 6.53 9.04 9.64
CA PRO A 70 5.68 9.63 10.68
C PRO A 70 4.23 9.17 10.61
N LEU A 71 3.82 8.57 9.51
CA LEU A 71 2.50 8.03 9.25
C LEU A 71 2.64 6.70 8.51
N VAL A 72 1.91 5.69 8.98
CA VAL A 72 1.77 4.41 8.27
C VAL A 72 0.28 4.09 8.14
N PHE A 73 -0.15 3.76 6.95
CA PHE A 73 -1.44 3.11 6.75
C PHE A 73 -1.22 1.60 6.77
N MET A 74 -1.93 0.91 7.64
CA MET A 74 -2.05 -0.53 7.57
C MET A 74 -3.32 -0.86 6.78
N LEU A 75 -3.11 -1.33 5.55
CA LEU A 75 -4.19 -1.69 4.64
C LEU A 75 -4.51 -3.17 4.83
N CYS A 76 -5.74 -3.41 5.26
CA CYS A 76 -6.27 -4.74 5.51
C CYS A 76 -7.43 -5.02 4.57
N ALA A 77 -7.77 -6.30 4.45
CA ALA A 77 -9.01 -6.76 3.85
C ALA A 77 -9.89 -7.43 4.90
N GLU A 78 -11.18 -7.14 4.87
CA GLU A 78 -12.20 -8.02 5.44
C GLU A 78 -12.47 -9.14 4.42
N VAL A 79 -11.81 -10.29 4.63
CA VAL A 79 -11.74 -11.37 3.63
C VAL A 79 -13.14 -11.87 3.25
N GLY A 80 -14.05 -11.99 4.21
CA GLY A 80 -15.43 -12.43 3.98
C GLY A 80 -16.29 -11.45 3.19
N ALA A 81 -15.92 -10.17 3.12
CA ALA A 81 -16.61 -9.13 2.36
C ALA A 81 -16.15 -9.02 0.91
N ALA A 82 -14.97 -9.52 0.57
CA ALA A 82 -14.43 -9.48 -0.78
C ALA A 82 -15.29 -10.27 -1.77
N TRP A 83 -15.18 -9.93 -3.05
CA TRP A 83 -15.84 -10.69 -4.09
C TRP A 83 -15.18 -12.07 -4.24
N HIS A 84 -15.99 -13.13 -4.13
CA HIS A 84 -15.55 -14.50 -4.33
C HIS A 84 -16.18 -15.05 -5.60
N ASN A 85 -15.37 -15.46 -6.56
CA ASN A 85 -15.82 -16.30 -7.63
C ASN A 85 -15.38 -17.73 -7.31
N GLN A 86 -16.31 -18.64 -7.11
CA GLN A 86 -16.03 -20.07 -6.86
C GLN A 86 -15.28 -20.78 -8.02
N ARG A 87 -15.07 -20.08 -9.14
CA ARG A 87 -14.33 -20.60 -10.30
C ARG A 87 -12.86 -20.19 -10.31
N GLU A 88 -12.41 -19.40 -9.34
CA GLU A 88 -11.06 -18.80 -9.31
C GLU A 88 -10.03 -19.59 -8.52
N THR A 89 -10.06 -20.90 -8.63
CA THR A 89 -8.80 -21.64 -8.54
C THR A 89 -8.13 -21.48 -9.89
N VAL A 90 -7.36 -20.44 -10.07
CA VAL A 90 -6.58 -20.26 -11.29
C VAL A 90 -5.42 -21.26 -11.23
N MET A 91 -5.57 -22.37 -11.92
CA MET A 91 -4.51 -23.35 -12.09
C MET A 91 -3.49 -22.81 -13.08
N HIS A 92 -2.41 -22.21 -12.60
CA HIS A 92 -1.24 -21.91 -13.42
C HIS A 92 -0.25 -23.05 -13.36
N GLY A 93 -0.32 -23.97 -14.31
CA GLY A 93 0.60 -25.10 -14.42
C GLY A 93 0.46 -26.09 -13.26
N THR A 94 1.56 -26.40 -12.58
CA THR A 94 1.62 -27.34 -11.44
C THR A 94 1.50 -26.67 -10.08
N VAL A 95 1.23 -25.35 -10.02
CA VAL A 95 1.15 -24.56 -8.80
C VAL A 95 -0.30 -24.15 -8.58
N GLU A 96 -0.87 -24.51 -7.43
CA GLU A 96 -2.14 -23.96 -6.95
C GLU A 96 -1.87 -22.55 -6.41
N ASP A 97 -1.90 -21.55 -7.29
CA ASP A 97 -1.88 -20.15 -6.87
C ASP A 97 -3.31 -19.71 -6.58
N VAL A 98 -3.63 -19.60 -5.30
CA VAL A 98 -4.88 -18.99 -4.84
C VAL A 98 -4.70 -17.47 -4.89
N TYR A 99 -5.15 -16.83 -5.96
CA TYR A 99 -5.24 -15.38 -6.01
C TYR A 99 -6.41 -14.91 -5.16
N SER A 100 -6.11 -14.15 -4.12
CA SER A 100 -7.14 -13.50 -3.33
C SER A 100 -7.58 -12.20 -4.00
N VAL A 101 -8.83 -12.11 -4.43
CA VAL A 101 -9.42 -10.85 -4.91
C VAL A 101 -9.27 -9.74 -3.88
N ALA A 102 -9.36 -10.08 -2.59
CA ALA A 102 -9.13 -9.15 -1.50
C ALA A 102 -7.73 -8.50 -1.54
N GLU A 103 -6.68 -9.29 -1.84
CA GLU A 103 -5.31 -8.77 -1.97
C GLU A 103 -5.14 -7.89 -3.22
N MET A 104 -5.76 -8.26 -4.34
CA MET A 104 -5.76 -7.44 -5.56
C MET A 104 -6.47 -6.12 -5.32
N ASP A 105 -7.67 -6.14 -4.76
CA ASP A 105 -8.45 -4.94 -4.45
C ASP A 105 -7.68 -3.98 -3.54
N VAL A 106 -7.11 -4.48 -2.44
CA VAL A 106 -6.33 -3.66 -1.50
C VAL A 106 -5.06 -3.12 -2.15
N SER A 107 -4.43 -3.86 -3.07
CA SER A 107 -3.26 -3.39 -3.81
C SER A 107 -3.61 -2.22 -4.74
N ILE A 108 -4.77 -2.26 -5.42
CA ILE A 108 -5.28 -1.15 -6.22
C ILE A 108 -5.56 0.07 -5.34
N VAL A 109 -6.22 -0.13 -4.20
CA VAL A 109 -6.47 0.94 -3.22
C VAL A 109 -5.15 1.58 -2.77
N CYS A 110 -4.15 0.76 -2.44
CA CYS A 110 -2.84 1.24 -2.02
C CYS A 110 -2.16 2.09 -3.11
N ASP A 111 -2.27 1.69 -4.37
CA ASP A 111 -1.69 2.45 -5.49
C ASP A 111 -2.36 3.83 -5.64
N HIS A 112 -3.69 3.90 -5.55
CA HIS A 112 -4.41 5.18 -5.53
C HIS A 112 -3.92 6.10 -4.40
N MET A 113 -3.72 5.54 -3.20
CA MET A 113 -3.19 6.29 -2.05
C MET A 113 -1.75 6.78 -2.27
N GLN A 114 -0.90 5.96 -2.90
CA GLN A 114 0.48 6.35 -3.24
C GLN A 114 0.51 7.53 -4.21
N LEU A 115 -0.30 7.46 -5.26
CA LEU A 115 -0.36 8.52 -6.27
C LEU A 115 -0.93 9.80 -5.68
N ALA A 116 -2.00 9.72 -4.88
CA ALA A 116 -2.55 10.87 -4.18
C ALA A 116 -1.55 11.53 -3.22
N ALA A 117 -0.80 10.73 -2.45
CA ALA A 117 0.25 11.23 -1.59
C ALA A 117 1.36 11.93 -2.39
N THR A 118 1.76 11.36 -3.53
CA THR A 118 2.78 11.92 -4.42
C THR A 118 2.32 13.27 -5.00
N GLU A 119 1.08 13.39 -5.42
CA GLU A 119 0.48 14.64 -5.90
C GLU A 119 0.56 15.76 -4.86
N LEU A 120 0.42 15.41 -3.58
CA LEU A 120 0.52 16.33 -2.44
C LEU A 120 1.97 16.62 -2.01
N GLY A 121 2.98 16.12 -2.75
CA GLY A 121 4.40 16.28 -2.43
C GLY A 121 4.88 15.42 -1.28
N LEU A 122 4.15 14.37 -0.93
CA LEU A 122 4.55 13.36 0.05
C LEU A 122 5.29 12.20 -0.62
N GLY A 123 6.19 11.59 0.13
CA GLY A 123 6.85 10.35 -0.24
C GLY A 123 6.13 9.14 0.33
N THR A 124 6.21 8.02 -0.37
CA THR A 124 5.57 6.78 0.05
C THR A 124 6.50 5.58 -0.08
N LEU A 125 6.23 4.54 0.70
CA LEU A 125 6.80 3.22 0.50
C LEU A 125 5.73 2.16 0.72
N TRP A 126 5.46 1.35 -0.30
CA TRP A 126 4.64 0.16 -0.18
C TRP A 126 5.45 -0.98 0.42
N VAL A 127 4.99 -1.53 1.53
CA VAL A 127 5.69 -2.56 2.30
C VAL A 127 4.84 -3.82 2.37
N ARG A 128 5.40 -4.95 1.92
CA ARG A 128 4.81 -6.28 2.02
C ARG A 128 5.63 -7.20 2.94
N GLY A 129 6.88 -6.81 3.24
CA GLY A 129 7.80 -7.57 4.11
C GLY A 129 7.60 -7.27 5.58
N TYR A 130 6.62 -7.88 6.24
CA TYR A 130 6.35 -7.78 7.67
C TYR A 130 5.91 -9.13 8.24
N ASP A 131 5.98 -9.27 9.56
CA ASP A 131 5.41 -10.41 10.27
C ASP A 131 3.92 -10.17 10.53
N THR A 132 3.08 -10.94 9.84
CA THR A 132 1.63 -10.81 9.92
C THR A 132 1.10 -11.12 11.32
N GLN A 133 1.66 -12.15 12.01
CA GLN A 133 1.20 -12.53 13.33
C GLN A 133 1.49 -11.44 14.36
N VAL A 134 2.68 -10.82 14.25
CA VAL A 134 3.06 -9.69 15.11
C VAL A 134 2.09 -8.51 14.94
N LEU A 135 1.65 -8.21 13.71
CA LEU A 135 0.65 -7.16 13.49
C LEU A 135 -0.72 -7.54 14.06
N LEU A 136 -1.19 -8.76 13.82
CA LEU A 136 -2.47 -9.25 14.36
C LEU A 136 -2.52 -9.12 15.88
N ASP A 137 -1.50 -9.64 16.57
CA ASP A 137 -1.41 -9.62 18.03
C ASP A 137 -1.25 -8.20 18.58
N ALA A 138 -0.44 -7.36 17.91
CA ALA A 138 -0.17 -6.01 18.38
C ALA A 138 -1.39 -5.08 18.30
N PHE A 139 -2.23 -5.22 17.29
CA PHE A 139 -3.36 -4.31 17.03
C PHE A 139 -4.71 -4.89 17.42
N ASP A 140 -4.79 -6.13 17.91
CA ASP A 140 -6.02 -6.82 18.29
C ASP A 140 -7.09 -6.69 17.18
N LEU A 141 -6.69 -7.08 15.96
CA LEU A 141 -7.56 -6.93 14.80
C LEU A 141 -8.75 -7.89 14.91
N PRO A 142 -9.98 -7.45 14.51
CA PRO A 142 -11.13 -8.31 14.48
C PRO A 142 -10.92 -9.56 13.62
N GLU A 143 -11.60 -10.65 13.98
CA GLU A 143 -11.60 -11.88 13.18
C GLU A 143 -12.06 -11.59 11.74
N GLY A 144 -11.37 -12.17 10.76
CA GLY A 144 -11.63 -11.96 9.33
C GLY A 144 -10.97 -10.71 8.74
N ILE A 145 -10.31 -9.87 9.55
CA ILE A 145 -9.50 -8.75 9.07
C ILE A 145 -8.05 -9.21 8.90
N MET A 146 -7.55 -9.14 7.67
CA MET A 146 -6.20 -9.59 7.32
C MET A 146 -5.35 -8.42 6.81
N PRO A 147 -4.19 -8.13 7.43
CA PRO A 147 -3.23 -7.16 6.89
C PRO A 147 -2.70 -7.61 5.52
N ILE A 148 -2.80 -6.76 4.51
CA ILE A 148 -2.35 -7.03 3.15
C ILE A 148 -1.05 -6.31 2.84
N CYS A 149 -0.97 -5.03 3.17
CA CYS A 149 0.25 -4.24 3.03
C CYS A 149 0.29 -3.08 4.02
N LEU A 150 1.48 -2.52 4.19
CA LEU A 150 1.66 -1.25 4.86
C LEU A 150 2.02 -0.20 3.80
N LEU A 151 1.59 1.03 4.02
CA LEU A 151 2.00 2.18 3.23
C LEU A 151 2.58 3.24 4.16
N ASP A 152 3.89 3.37 4.12
CA ASP A 152 4.60 4.45 4.80
C ASP A 152 4.35 5.75 4.06
N VAL A 153 4.09 6.83 4.79
CA VAL A 153 3.82 8.15 4.21
C VAL A 153 4.47 9.24 5.05
N GLY A 154 5.05 10.21 4.38
CA GLY A 154 5.66 11.38 5.01
C GLY A 154 6.36 12.24 3.98
N TYR A 155 6.92 13.35 4.42
CA TYR A 155 7.78 14.15 3.55
C TYR A 155 9.13 13.46 3.41
N PRO A 156 9.70 13.34 2.21
CA PRO A 156 11.06 12.84 2.06
C PRO A 156 12.05 13.70 2.85
N ALA A 157 13.01 13.10 3.53
CA ALA A 157 14.11 13.84 4.14
C ALA A 157 14.89 14.66 3.09
N ALA A 158 15.50 15.76 3.48
CA ALA A 158 16.18 16.67 2.54
C ALA A 158 17.25 15.99 1.66
N ASN A 159 17.88 14.94 2.18
CA ASN A 159 18.92 14.18 1.44
C ASN A 159 18.39 12.86 0.87
N ALA A 160 17.12 12.56 1.01
CA ALA A 160 16.53 11.35 0.46
C ALA A 160 16.54 11.40 -1.07
N GLN A 161 16.94 10.30 -1.69
CA GLN A 161 17.03 10.20 -3.15
C GLN A 161 16.41 8.87 -3.62
N PRO A 162 15.81 8.84 -4.80
CA PRO A 162 15.37 7.59 -5.41
C PRO A 162 16.54 6.63 -5.61
N SER A 163 16.31 5.35 -5.43
CA SER A 163 17.31 4.33 -5.78
C SER A 163 17.52 4.29 -7.30
N LYS A 164 18.66 3.73 -7.74
CA LYS A 164 18.94 3.56 -9.18
C LYS A 164 17.83 2.78 -9.89
N MET A 165 17.26 1.76 -9.24
CA MET A 165 16.16 0.95 -9.79
C MET A 165 14.90 1.76 -10.11
N HIS A 166 14.73 2.95 -9.53
CA HIS A 166 13.60 3.82 -9.88
C HIS A 166 13.67 4.30 -11.34
N TYR A 167 14.86 4.41 -11.89
CA TYR A 167 15.10 4.87 -13.26
C TYR A 167 15.28 3.72 -14.26
N GLU A 168 15.23 2.48 -13.78
CA GLU A 168 15.40 1.28 -14.59
C GLU A 168 14.02 0.68 -14.88
N SER A 169 13.60 0.72 -16.14
CA SER A 169 12.38 0.09 -16.61
C SER A 169 12.69 -0.83 -17.77
N LYS A 170 12.01 -1.95 -17.85
CA LYS A 170 12.05 -2.80 -19.03
C LYS A 170 11.47 -2.04 -20.22
N PRO A 171 11.98 -2.25 -21.44
CA PRO A 171 11.38 -1.71 -22.64
C PRO A 171 9.96 -2.29 -22.83
N LEU A 172 9.10 -1.51 -23.50
CA LEU A 172 7.67 -1.84 -23.58
C LEU A 172 7.43 -3.17 -24.30
N GLU A 173 8.25 -3.51 -25.28
CA GLU A 173 8.20 -4.77 -26.04
C GLU A 173 8.47 -6.03 -25.21
N GLU A 174 9.07 -5.89 -24.01
CA GLU A 174 9.20 -6.98 -23.05
C GLU A 174 8.01 -7.11 -22.11
N LEU A 175 7.09 -6.16 -22.10
CA LEU A 175 5.98 -6.07 -21.16
C LEU A 175 4.61 -6.20 -21.82
N ALA A 176 4.49 -5.83 -23.10
CA ALA A 176 3.23 -5.81 -23.85
C ALA A 176 3.37 -6.58 -25.16
N PHE A 177 2.43 -7.49 -25.41
CA PHE A 177 2.41 -8.37 -26.57
C PHE A 177 1.06 -8.28 -27.28
N GLU A 178 1.07 -8.18 -28.61
CA GLU A 178 -0.11 -8.40 -29.46
C GLU A 178 -0.21 -9.88 -29.83
N LEU A 179 -1.41 -10.48 -29.69
CA LEU A 179 -1.69 -11.89 -29.96
C LEU A 179 -2.68 -12.03 -31.12
#